data_f97445bd5fa10160b2eb28847a0d128b
#
_entry.id   f97445bd5fa10160b2eb28847a0d128b
#
_cell.length_a   1.000
_cell.length_b   1.000
_cell.length_c   1.000
_cell.angle_alpha   90.00
_cell.angle_beta   90.00
_cell.angle_gamma   90.00
#
_symmetry.space_group_name_H-M   'P 1'
#
loop_
_entity.id
_entity.type
_entity.pdbx_description
1 polymer ?
#
loop_
_entity_poly.entity_id
_entity_poly.type
_entity_poly.pdbx_seq_one_letter_code
_entity_poly.pdbx_strand_id
1 'polypeptide(L)'
;MNTQLEPTLLAVDLGLHSGLALYGNDGRLRWYRSHNFGNRSRLRRGVYAILSEIPDLCYLVMEGSGPYAAIWRKEAERRKIQVMQISAEEWRPALLLERQQRSGAIAKATAEQLARAVIR
;
A
#
# COMPACT_ATOMS: atom_id res chain seq x y z
N MET A 1 2.60 14.81 27.46
CA MET A 1 2.89 13.56 26.79
C MET A 1 2.74 13.71 25.29
N ASN A 2 3.59 13.10 24.59
CA ASN A 2 3.53 13.19 23.16
C ASN A 2 2.66 12.07 22.58
N THR A 3 1.57 12.46 21.95
CA THR A 3 0.67 11.51 21.30
C THR A 3 0.83 11.52 19.80
N GLN A 4 1.92 12.07 19.31
CA GLN A 4 2.13 12.11 17.86
C GLN A 4 2.14 10.71 17.29
N LEU A 5 1.34 10.54 16.25
CA LEU A 5 1.35 9.32 15.47
C LEU A 5 2.52 9.37 14.50
N GLU A 6 3.25 8.28 14.42
CA GLU A 6 4.31 8.20 13.44
C GLU A 6 3.71 7.89 12.08
N PRO A 7 4.14 8.61 11.02
CA PRO A 7 3.59 8.37 9.70
C PRO A 7 3.85 6.94 9.25
N THR A 8 2.83 6.31 8.68
CA THR A 8 2.94 4.99 8.11
C THR A 8 2.54 5.01 6.65
N LEU A 9 2.93 3.97 5.94
CA LEU A 9 2.63 3.80 4.53
C LEU A 9 2.04 2.42 4.30
N LEU A 10 0.92 2.37 3.60
CA LEU A 10 0.31 1.12 3.17
C LEU A 10 0.55 0.94 1.68
N ALA A 11 1.17 -0.16 1.31
CA ALA A 11 1.34 -0.54 -0.08
C ALA A 11 0.28 -1.58 -0.44
N VAL A 12 -0.41 -1.36 -1.54
CA VAL A 12 -1.51 -2.22 -1.98
C VAL A 12 -1.25 -2.70 -3.40
N ASP A 13 -1.25 -4.01 -3.55
CA ASP A 13 -1.29 -4.64 -4.86
C ASP A 13 -2.77 -4.81 -5.21
N LEU A 14 -3.24 -4.03 -6.19
CA LEU A 14 -4.67 -3.88 -6.46
C LEU A 14 -5.32 -5.14 -7.05
N GLY A 15 -6.53 -5.40 -6.63
CA GLY A 15 -7.34 -6.51 -7.11
C GLY A 15 -8.42 -6.84 -6.08
N LEU A 16 -9.30 -7.77 -6.41
CA LEU A 16 -10.20 -8.33 -5.42
C LEU A 16 -9.42 -9.21 -4.44
N HIS A 17 -8.35 -9.83 -4.92
CA HIS A 17 -7.36 -10.50 -4.10
C HIS A 17 -6.18 -9.55 -3.97
N SER A 18 -6.08 -8.86 -2.86
CA SER A 18 -5.09 -7.81 -2.66
C SER A 18 -3.97 -8.23 -1.74
N GLY A 19 -2.76 -7.80 -2.05
CA GLY A 19 -1.64 -7.86 -1.12
C GLY A 19 -1.51 -6.52 -0.43
N LEU A 20 -1.37 -6.53 0.89
CA LEU A 20 -1.28 -5.34 1.73
C LEU A 20 -0.01 -5.41 2.56
N ALA A 21 0.79 -4.35 2.52
CA ALA A 21 2.00 -4.28 3.32
C ALA A 21 2.06 -2.93 4.02
N LEU A 22 2.13 -2.95 5.34
CA LEU A 22 2.22 -1.73 6.14
C LEU A 22 3.65 -1.48 6.59
N TYR A 23 4.14 -0.30 6.34
CA TYR A 23 5.49 0.13 6.70
C TYR A 23 5.45 1.29 7.68
N GLY A 24 6.35 1.26 8.66
CA GLY A 24 6.52 2.38 9.57
C GLY A 24 7.37 3.49 8.95
N ASN A 25 7.52 4.59 9.68
CA ASN A 25 8.32 5.72 9.22
C ASN A 25 9.82 5.43 9.13
N ASP A 26 10.26 4.33 9.74
CA ASP A 26 11.63 3.84 9.62
C ASP A 26 11.84 2.99 8.37
N GLY A 27 10.79 2.79 7.57
CA GLY A 27 10.82 1.98 6.36
C GLY A 27 10.74 0.49 6.63
N ARG A 28 10.49 0.08 7.87
CA ARG A 28 10.39 -1.33 8.21
C ARG A 28 8.98 -1.84 8.05
N LEU A 29 8.88 -3.07 7.54
CA LEU A 29 7.60 -3.75 7.41
C LEU A 29 7.03 -4.06 8.79
N ARG A 30 5.82 -3.59 9.06
CA ARG A 30 5.11 -3.91 10.30
C ARG A 30 4.27 -5.16 10.17
N TRP A 31 3.55 -5.30 9.04
CA TRP A 31 2.81 -6.53 8.75
C TRP A 31 2.53 -6.63 7.26
N TYR A 32 2.27 -7.83 6.84
CA TYR A 32 1.81 -8.16 5.49
C TYR A 32 0.56 -9.01 5.60
N ARG A 33 -0.43 -8.71 4.77
CA ARG A 33 -1.67 -9.47 4.70
C ARG A 33 -2.03 -9.72 3.24
N SER A 34 -2.59 -10.89 2.98
CA SER A 34 -3.21 -11.20 1.71
C SER A 34 -4.70 -11.31 1.97
N HIS A 35 -5.50 -10.60 1.19
CA HIS A 35 -6.93 -10.48 1.47
C HIS A 35 -7.75 -10.69 0.21
N ASN A 36 -8.70 -11.61 0.26
CA ASN A 36 -9.63 -11.83 -0.84
C ASN A 36 -10.98 -11.25 -0.47
N PHE A 37 -11.36 -10.16 -1.13
CA PHE A 37 -12.61 -9.46 -0.84
C PHE A 37 -13.81 -10.09 -1.52
N GLY A 38 -13.59 -10.82 -2.60
CA GLY A 38 -14.64 -11.52 -3.31
C GLY A 38 -15.39 -10.71 -4.35
N ASN A 39 -15.84 -9.50 -4.00
CA ASN A 39 -16.54 -8.61 -4.93
C ASN A 39 -16.34 -7.14 -4.53
N ARG A 40 -16.82 -6.23 -5.39
CA ARG A 40 -16.64 -4.79 -5.17
C ARG A 40 -17.28 -4.27 -3.88
N SER A 41 -18.44 -4.77 -3.56
CA SER A 41 -19.16 -4.33 -2.35
C SER A 41 -18.36 -4.68 -1.11
N ARG A 42 -17.83 -5.90 -1.07
CA ARG A 42 -16.99 -6.34 0.04
C ARG A 42 -15.66 -5.59 0.05
N LEU A 43 -15.12 -5.29 -1.14
CA LEU A 43 -13.90 -4.50 -1.23
C LEU A 43 -14.10 -3.12 -0.61
N ARG A 44 -15.21 -2.44 -0.92
CA ARG A 44 -15.49 -1.12 -0.34
C ARG A 44 -15.53 -1.18 1.19
N ARG A 45 -16.22 -2.18 1.72
CA ARG A 45 -16.31 -2.34 3.18
C ARG A 45 -14.96 -2.71 3.79
N GLY A 46 -14.21 -3.55 3.10
CA GLY A 46 -12.87 -3.95 3.54
C GLY A 46 -11.89 -2.79 3.55
N VAL A 47 -11.92 -1.98 2.52
CA VAL A 47 -11.07 -0.78 2.44
C VAL A 47 -11.38 0.17 3.60
N TYR A 48 -12.65 0.43 3.84
CA TYR A 48 -13.06 1.25 4.97
C TYR A 48 -12.53 0.68 6.29
N ALA A 49 -12.71 -0.61 6.51
CA ALA A 49 -12.30 -1.25 7.75
C ALA A 49 -10.77 -1.23 7.91
N ILE A 50 -10.04 -1.54 6.85
CA ILE A 50 -8.57 -1.56 6.89
C ILE A 50 -8.02 -0.19 7.19
N LEU A 51 -8.48 0.84 6.50
CA LEU A 51 -7.99 2.19 6.73
C LEU A 51 -8.38 2.70 8.10
N SER A 52 -9.51 2.24 8.64
CA SER A 52 -9.92 2.59 10.00
C SER A 52 -9.02 1.97 11.07
N GLU A 53 -8.39 0.84 10.78
CA GLU A 53 -7.46 0.18 11.69
C GLU A 53 -6.12 0.90 11.80
N ILE A 54 -5.82 1.80 10.87
CA ILE A 54 -4.50 2.41 10.76
C ILE A 54 -4.64 3.93 10.91
N PRO A 55 -4.84 4.43 12.13
CA PRO A 55 -5.10 5.86 12.33
C PRO A 55 -3.90 6.75 11.99
N ASP A 56 -2.69 6.21 12.01
CA ASP A 56 -1.47 6.95 11.68
C ASP A 56 -1.07 6.80 10.21
N LEU A 57 -1.97 6.30 9.36
CA LEU A 57 -1.66 6.13 7.95
C LEU A 57 -1.64 7.49 7.24
N CYS A 58 -0.51 7.79 6.62
CA CYS A 58 -0.29 9.05 5.90
C CYS A 58 -0.17 8.85 4.40
N TYR A 59 0.27 7.68 3.97
CA TYR A 59 0.55 7.42 2.57
C TYR A 59 -0.07 6.10 2.14
N LEU A 60 -0.70 6.11 0.98
CA LEU A 60 -1.21 4.91 0.33
C LEU A 60 -0.54 4.80 -1.04
N VAL A 61 0.22 3.75 -1.24
CA VAL A 61 0.86 3.46 -2.52
C VAL A 61 0.15 2.28 -3.15
N MET A 62 -0.40 2.50 -4.33
CA MET A 62 -1.14 1.45 -5.05
C MET A 62 -0.37 1.04 -6.29
N GLU A 63 -0.16 -0.25 -6.45
CA GLU A 63 0.38 -0.82 -7.68
C GLU A 63 -0.75 -1.39 -8.50
N GLY A 64 -0.87 -0.92 -9.72
CA GLY A 64 -1.89 -1.36 -10.64
C GLY A 64 -2.82 -0.25 -11.08
N SER A 65 -3.89 -0.62 -11.75
CA SER A 65 -4.86 0.31 -12.28
C SER A 65 -6.25 -0.34 -12.32
N GLY A 66 -7.23 0.38 -12.84
CA GLY A 66 -8.56 -0.14 -13.02
C GLY A 66 -9.52 0.32 -11.92
N PRO A 67 -10.72 -0.29 -11.88
CA PRO A 67 -11.80 0.21 -11.02
C PRO A 67 -11.52 0.07 -9.53
N TYR A 68 -10.68 -0.85 -9.14
CA TYR A 68 -10.39 -1.05 -7.72
C TYR A 68 -9.53 0.06 -7.15
N ALA A 69 -8.68 0.67 -7.97
CA ALA A 69 -7.89 1.82 -7.55
C ALA A 69 -8.78 2.97 -7.08
N ALA A 70 -9.88 3.21 -7.79
CA ALA A 70 -10.81 4.29 -7.44
C ALA A 70 -11.43 4.08 -6.05
N ILE A 71 -11.70 2.85 -5.68
CA ILE A 71 -12.29 2.53 -4.37
C ILE A 71 -11.31 2.89 -3.25
N TRP A 72 -10.07 2.47 -3.38
CA TRP A 72 -9.03 2.79 -2.41
C TRP A 72 -8.76 4.29 -2.36
N ARG A 73 -8.65 4.92 -3.53
CA ARG A 73 -8.36 6.36 -3.62
C ARG A 73 -9.44 7.20 -2.97
N LYS A 74 -10.69 6.88 -3.25
CA LYS A 74 -11.81 7.65 -2.71
C LYS A 74 -11.82 7.64 -1.18
N GLU A 75 -11.64 6.48 -0.58
CA GLU A 75 -11.63 6.38 0.88
C GLU A 75 -10.39 7.03 1.48
N ALA A 76 -9.24 6.86 0.84
CA ALA A 76 -8.00 7.48 1.30
C ALA A 76 -8.07 9.00 1.26
N GLU A 77 -8.60 9.54 0.17
CA GLU A 77 -8.74 11.00 0.02
C GLU A 77 -9.72 11.57 1.03
N ARG A 78 -10.80 10.85 1.31
CA ARG A 78 -11.74 11.26 2.34
C ARG A 78 -11.06 11.36 3.71
N ARG A 79 -10.08 10.54 3.97
CA ARG A 79 -9.31 10.54 5.23
C ARG A 79 -8.06 11.42 5.16
N LYS A 80 -7.87 12.13 4.05
CA LYS A 80 -6.70 13.00 3.82
C LYS A 80 -5.39 12.22 3.82
N ILE A 81 -5.43 10.98 3.39
CA ILE A 81 -4.26 10.15 3.17
C ILE A 81 -3.72 10.48 1.78
N GLN A 82 -2.43 10.71 1.69
CA GLN A 82 -1.79 11.00 0.41
C GLN A 82 -1.68 9.73 -0.42
N VAL A 83 -2.15 9.80 -1.66
CA VAL A 83 -2.22 8.62 -2.54
C VAL A 83 -1.18 8.73 -3.64
N MET A 84 -0.46 7.65 -3.86
CA MET A 84 0.46 7.50 -4.98
C MET A 84 0.09 6.23 -5.72
N GLN A 85 -0.19 6.35 -7.01
CA GLN A 85 -0.51 5.20 -7.85
C GLN A 85 0.63 5.00 -8.83
N ILE A 86 1.15 3.79 -8.87
CA ILE A 86 2.26 3.42 -9.74
C ILE A 86 1.90 2.17 -10.51
N SER A 87 2.43 2.06 -11.72
CA SER A 87 2.27 0.84 -12.48
C SER A 87 3.47 -0.08 -12.22
N ALA A 88 3.25 -1.37 -12.42
CA ALA A 88 4.35 -2.32 -12.34
C ALA A 88 5.47 -1.96 -13.31
N GLU A 89 5.11 -1.36 -14.45
CA GLU A 89 6.07 -0.94 -15.46
C GLU A 89 6.93 0.24 -15.01
N GLU A 90 6.36 1.10 -14.16
CA GLU A 90 7.08 2.28 -13.69
C GLU A 90 8.13 1.94 -12.65
N TRP A 91 7.83 1.05 -11.72
CA TRP A 91 8.73 0.84 -10.61
C TRP A 91 9.62 -0.39 -10.73
N ARG A 92 9.20 -1.43 -11.45
CA ARG A 92 10.05 -2.62 -11.62
C ARG A 92 11.39 -2.33 -12.25
N PRO A 93 11.44 -1.61 -13.39
CA PRO A 93 12.75 -1.31 -14.00
C PRO A 93 13.65 -0.46 -13.13
N ALA A 94 13.06 0.41 -12.31
CA ALA A 94 13.82 1.32 -11.46
C ALA A 94 14.36 0.65 -10.20
N LEU A 95 13.67 -0.37 -9.70
CA LEU A 95 13.93 -0.89 -8.37
C LEU A 95 14.40 -2.34 -8.36
N LEU A 96 14.07 -3.13 -9.39
CA LEU A 96 14.38 -4.56 -9.42
C LEU A 96 15.08 -4.94 -10.69
N LEU A 97 16.07 -5.81 -10.56
CA LEU A 97 16.58 -6.52 -11.71
C LEU A 97 15.53 -7.53 -12.15
N GLU A 98 15.51 -7.83 -13.44
CA GLU A 98 14.49 -8.67 -14.04
C GLU A 98 14.25 -9.97 -13.29
N ARG A 99 15.31 -10.71 -12.97
CA ARG A 99 15.17 -11.97 -12.23
C ARG A 99 14.69 -11.80 -10.80
N GLN A 100 14.89 -10.63 -10.20
CA GLN A 100 14.46 -10.35 -8.84
C GLN A 100 12.96 -10.13 -8.77
N GLN A 101 12.36 -9.72 -9.87
CA GLN A 101 10.91 -9.50 -9.94
C GLN A 101 10.12 -10.78 -9.74
N ARG A 102 10.76 -11.93 -9.82
CA ARG A 102 10.11 -13.22 -9.61
C ARG A 102 9.97 -13.58 -8.14
N SER A 103 10.66 -12.89 -7.26
CA SER A 103 10.67 -13.21 -5.85
C SER A 103 9.77 -12.26 -5.07
N GLY A 104 8.83 -12.81 -4.32
CA GLY A 104 7.98 -12.01 -3.44
C GLY A 104 8.77 -11.31 -2.34
N ALA A 105 9.83 -11.96 -1.84
CA ALA A 105 10.69 -11.35 -0.83
C ALA A 105 11.43 -10.14 -1.39
N ILE A 106 11.88 -10.23 -2.62
CA ILE A 106 12.55 -9.11 -3.29
C ILE A 106 11.54 -7.98 -3.55
N ALA A 107 10.32 -8.32 -3.95
CA ALA A 107 9.27 -7.32 -4.14
C ALA A 107 8.94 -6.58 -2.84
N LYS A 108 8.93 -7.29 -1.71
CA LYS A 108 8.74 -6.66 -0.40
C LYS A 108 9.89 -5.73 -0.06
N ALA A 109 11.13 -6.14 -0.31
CA ALA A 109 12.29 -5.29 -0.06
C ALA A 109 12.23 -4.02 -0.91
N THR A 110 11.75 -4.14 -2.14
CA THR A 110 11.57 -3.00 -3.04
C THR A 110 10.51 -2.05 -2.50
N ALA A 111 9.38 -2.58 -2.03
CA ALA A 111 8.33 -1.78 -1.43
C ALA A 111 8.84 -1.07 -0.19
N GLU A 112 9.68 -1.73 0.61
CA GLU A 112 10.30 -1.13 1.78
C GLU A 112 11.19 0.05 1.39
N GLN A 113 11.99 -0.09 0.34
CA GLN A 113 12.82 0.99 -0.15
C GLN A 113 11.96 2.17 -0.62
N LEU A 114 10.88 1.88 -1.32
CA LEU A 114 9.95 2.90 -1.76
C LEU A 114 9.33 3.62 -0.56
N ALA A 115 8.93 2.87 0.45
CA ALA A 115 8.36 3.43 1.67
C ALA A 115 9.35 4.37 2.35
N ARG A 116 10.60 3.99 2.46
CA ARG A 116 11.64 4.83 3.04
C ARG A 116 11.84 6.12 2.26
N ALA A 117 11.79 6.03 0.94
CA ALA A 117 11.95 7.20 0.08
C ALA A 117 10.78 8.17 0.20
N VAL A 118 9.56 7.64 0.35
CA VAL A 118 8.35 8.46 0.42
C VAL A 118 8.18 9.09 1.81
N ILE A 119 8.46 8.33 2.86
CA ILE A 119 8.20 8.77 4.23
C ILE A 119 9.28 9.72 4.77
N ARG A 120 10.46 9.64 4.28
CA ARG A 120 11.55 10.50 4.73
C ARG A 120 11.23 11.98 4.59
#